data_887f25626382568ba7fe3b2b85e6a200
#
_entry.id   887f25626382568ba7fe3b2b85e6a200
#
_cell.length_a   1.000
_cell.length_b   1.000
_cell.length_c   1.000
_cell.angle_alpha   90.00
_cell.angle_beta   90.00
_cell.angle_gamma   90.00
#
_symmetry.space_group_name_H-M   'P 1'
#
loop_
_entity.id
_entity.type
_entity.pdbx_description
1 polymer ?
#
loop_
_entity_poly.entity_id
_entity_poly.type
_entity_poly.pdbx_seq_one_letter_code
_entity_poly.pdbx_strand_id
1 'polypeptide(L)'
;MNNFVSRRESCRLCDSKSFVLVMPVLPFPTADAFFGADKKEQDQPLTPLDLYQCQDCRHVQSLDSVNPDLLFRDYIFRTSGFAGLVKHIRQYAEDITKDFNLALRSLVLEIGSNHGTLLRFFKEKDMRVQGIGLALDIARQAPESAIPMLPALVASEFVAKVCQDHGPAKLVVD
;
A
#
# COMPACT_ATOMS: atom_id res chain seq x y z
N MET A 1 -5.25 23.06 -10.10
CA MET A 1 -3.82 22.74 -10.28
C MET A 1 -3.59 21.36 -9.70
N ASN A 2 -3.23 20.38 -10.54
CA ASN A 2 -2.86 19.06 -10.02
C ASN A 2 -1.50 19.20 -9.33
N ASN A 3 -1.50 19.32 -8.01
CA ASN A 3 -0.25 19.28 -7.26
C ASN A 3 0.28 17.84 -7.33
N PHE A 4 1.32 17.64 -8.15
CA PHE A 4 2.00 16.35 -8.29
C PHE A 4 2.64 15.92 -6.97
N VAL A 5 3.27 16.85 -6.27
CA VAL A 5 3.88 16.63 -4.94
C VAL A 5 3.30 17.61 -3.95
N SER A 6 3.01 17.16 -2.75
CA SER A 6 2.65 17.97 -1.59
C SER A 6 3.67 17.76 -0.48
N ARG A 7 3.96 18.83 0.29
CA ARG A 7 4.89 18.75 1.42
C ARG A 7 4.15 18.84 2.74
N ARG A 8 4.43 17.90 3.65
CA ARG A 8 3.95 17.91 5.02
C ARG A 8 4.76 18.92 5.85
N GLU A 9 4.07 19.59 6.75
CA GLU A 9 4.68 20.53 7.69
C GLU A 9 4.83 19.97 9.11
N SER A 10 4.28 18.76 9.37
CA SER A 10 4.32 18.13 10.69
C SER A 10 4.66 16.65 10.63
N CYS A 11 5.21 16.13 11.71
CA CYS A 11 5.56 14.74 11.89
C CYS A 11 4.33 13.82 11.82
N ARG A 12 4.45 12.67 11.13
CA ARG A 12 3.37 11.69 11.02
C ARG A 12 3.01 11.01 12.34
N LEU A 13 3.93 11.01 13.32
CA LEU A 13 3.73 10.32 14.60
C LEU A 13 3.36 11.25 15.75
N CYS A 14 3.91 12.47 15.82
CA CYS A 14 3.76 13.34 16.98
C CYS A 14 3.37 14.78 16.65
N ASP A 15 3.07 15.07 15.37
CA ASP A 15 2.68 16.39 14.87
C ASP A 15 3.69 17.52 15.10
N SER A 16 4.88 17.23 15.60
CA SER A 16 5.97 18.22 15.72
C SER A 16 6.32 18.81 14.35
N LYS A 17 6.70 20.08 14.36
CA LYS A 17 7.20 20.80 13.18
C LYS A 17 8.73 20.93 13.14
N SER A 18 9.41 20.32 14.10
CA SER A 18 10.87 20.40 14.24
C SER A 18 11.54 19.22 13.53
N PHE A 19 12.26 19.51 12.45
CA PHE A 19 12.93 18.50 11.63
C PHE A 19 14.39 18.88 11.35
N VAL A 20 15.21 17.85 11.18
CA VAL A 20 16.54 17.98 10.59
C VAL A 20 16.65 17.08 9.37
N LEU A 21 17.26 17.58 8.31
CA LEU A 21 17.60 16.79 7.13
C LEU A 21 18.71 15.82 7.52
N VAL A 22 18.46 14.50 7.40
CA VAL A 22 19.44 13.45 7.75
C VAL A 22 20.04 12.78 6.53
N MET A 23 19.30 12.73 5.42
CA MET A 23 19.78 12.18 4.18
C MET A 23 19.20 12.95 2.99
N PRO A 24 20.03 13.79 2.34
CA PRO A 24 19.64 14.37 1.06
C PRO A 24 19.67 13.30 -0.03
N VAL A 25 18.62 13.26 -0.85
CA VAL A 25 18.50 12.32 -1.97
C VAL A 25 18.18 13.11 -3.22
N LEU A 26 18.87 12.80 -4.32
CA LEU A 26 18.58 13.42 -5.60
C LEU A 26 17.12 13.15 -5.99
N PRO A 27 16.38 14.17 -6.48
CA PRO A 27 15.03 13.95 -6.96
C PRO A 27 15.01 12.93 -8.10
N PHE A 28 14.01 12.04 -8.09
CA PHE A 28 13.88 10.96 -9.07
C PHE A 28 12.49 10.94 -9.71
N PRO A 29 12.33 10.45 -10.95
CA PRO A 29 11.03 10.11 -11.48
C PRO A 29 10.33 9.09 -10.58
N THR A 30 8.99 9.13 -10.55
CA THR A 30 8.22 8.10 -9.83
C THR A 30 8.49 6.72 -10.40
N ALA A 31 8.60 5.71 -9.54
CA ALA A 31 8.74 4.32 -9.96
C ALA A 31 7.57 3.90 -10.85
N ASP A 32 7.83 2.99 -11.79
CA ASP A 32 6.86 2.46 -12.76
C ASP A 32 6.22 3.48 -13.73
N ALA A 33 6.65 4.73 -13.71
CA ALA A 33 6.23 5.76 -14.67
C ALA A 33 6.98 5.62 -16.00
N PHE A 34 6.77 4.51 -16.72
CA PHE A 34 7.44 4.23 -17.98
C PHE A 34 6.83 5.03 -19.14
N PHE A 35 7.69 5.61 -19.96
CA PHE A 35 7.30 6.24 -21.20
C PHE A 35 7.58 5.32 -22.40
N GLY A 36 6.71 5.37 -23.39
CA GLY A 36 6.98 4.74 -24.69
C GLY A 36 8.18 5.37 -25.38
N ALA A 37 8.80 4.64 -26.31
CA ALA A 37 9.98 5.11 -27.05
C ALA A 37 9.72 6.42 -27.87
N ASP A 38 8.46 6.69 -28.20
CA ASP A 38 7.99 7.91 -28.86
C ASP A 38 8.06 9.16 -27.95
N LYS A 39 8.13 8.95 -26.61
CA LYS A 39 8.16 10.03 -25.61
C LYS A 39 9.51 10.13 -24.87
N LYS A 40 10.55 9.47 -25.35
CA LYS A 40 11.88 9.42 -24.69
C LYS A 40 12.50 10.80 -24.46
N GLU A 41 12.15 11.81 -25.24
CA GLU A 41 12.64 13.18 -25.13
C GLU A 41 11.78 14.05 -24.17
N GLN A 42 10.71 13.50 -23.58
CA GLN A 42 9.87 14.24 -22.64
C GLN A 42 10.48 14.18 -21.24
N ASP A 43 10.57 15.32 -20.58
CA ASP A 43 10.99 15.40 -19.18
C ASP A 43 9.94 14.74 -18.28
N GLN A 44 10.40 13.90 -17.38
CA GLN A 44 9.55 13.30 -16.33
C GLN A 44 9.55 14.20 -15.08
N PRO A 45 8.39 14.36 -14.44
CA PRO A 45 8.35 15.08 -13.17
C PRO A 45 9.19 14.34 -12.10
N LEU A 46 10.04 15.11 -11.42
CA LEU A 46 10.91 14.59 -10.38
C LEU A 46 10.25 14.72 -9.01
N THR A 47 10.38 13.68 -8.20
CA THR A 47 9.89 13.62 -6.83
C THR A 47 11.05 13.83 -5.86
N PRO A 48 10.98 14.79 -4.93
CA PRO A 48 11.93 14.90 -3.83
C PRO A 48 11.85 13.66 -2.92
N LEU A 49 13.01 13.13 -2.53
CA LEU A 49 13.11 11.91 -1.72
C LEU A 49 13.90 12.11 -0.43
N ASP A 50 14.17 13.36 -0.06
CA ASP A 50 14.90 13.72 1.15
C ASP A 50 14.30 13.06 2.40
N LEU A 51 15.16 12.54 3.28
CA LEU A 51 14.75 12.00 4.57
C LEU A 51 15.05 12.99 5.69
N TYR A 52 14.04 13.20 6.52
CA TYR A 52 14.07 14.11 7.67
C TYR A 52 13.82 13.34 8.96
N GLN A 53 14.56 13.68 10.01
CA GLN A 53 14.30 13.18 11.36
C GLN A 53 13.53 14.21 12.17
N CYS A 54 12.44 13.80 12.77
CA CYS A 54 11.75 14.58 13.78
C CYS A 54 12.62 14.73 15.01
N GLN A 55 12.78 15.96 15.50
CA GLN A 55 13.64 16.24 16.66
C GLN A 55 13.02 15.79 17.98
N ASP A 56 11.67 15.71 18.03
CA ASP A 56 10.96 15.34 19.24
C ASP A 56 10.85 13.81 19.40
N CYS A 57 10.27 13.10 18.42
CA CYS A 57 10.05 11.66 18.54
C CYS A 57 11.11 10.80 17.81
N ARG A 58 12.07 11.41 17.12
CA ARG A 58 13.16 10.75 16.37
C ARG A 58 12.71 9.94 15.14
N HIS A 59 11.44 9.97 14.79
CA HIS A 59 10.95 9.31 13.58
C HIS A 59 11.62 9.86 12.33
N VAL A 60 12.14 8.97 11.46
CA VAL A 60 12.72 9.34 10.16
C VAL A 60 11.66 9.16 9.08
N GLN A 61 11.45 10.19 8.26
CA GLN A 61 10.38 10.22 7.26
C GLN A 61 10.73 11.12 6.08
N SER A 62 10.16 10.85 4.91
CA SER A 62 10.03 11.87 3.87
C SER A 62 8.90 12.83 4.23
N LEU A 63 9.11 14.12 4.00
CA LEU A 63 8.05 15.13 4.16
C LEU A 63 7.28 15.36 2.85
N ASP A 64 7.84 14.94 1.73
CA ASP A 64 7.20 15.07 0.43
C ASP A 64 6.33 13.84 0.13
N SER A 65 5.17 14.08 -0.46
CA SER A 65 4.20 13.04 -0.81
C SER A 65 3.70 13.26 -2.24
N VAL A 66 3.78 12.24 -3.06
CA VAL A 66 3.20 12.25 -4.40
C VAL A 66 1.68 12.06 -4.29
N ASN A 67 0.94 12.71 -5.17
CA ASN A 67 -0.50 12.50 -5.25
C ASN A 67 -0.80 11.03 -5.55
N PRO A 68 -1.51 10.30 -4.66
CA PRO A 68 -1.78 8.88 -4.82
C PRO A 68 -2.54 8.54 -6.10
N ASP A 69 -3.44 9.40 -6.55
CA ASP A 69 -4.19 9.18 -7.80
C ASP A 69 -3.28 9.14 -9.03
N LEU A 70 -2.19 9.91 -9.01
CA LEU A 70 -1.20 9.91 -10.10
C LEU A 70 -0.24 8.73 -10.00
N LEU A 71 0.03 8.27 -8.78
CA LEU A 71 0.97 7.17 -8.54
C LEU A 71 0.32 5.81 -8.84
N PHE A 72 -0.94 5.63 -8.50
CA PHE A 72 -1.61 4.32 -8.53
C PHE A 72 -2.66 4.17 -9.63
N ARG A 73 -2.96 5.22 -10.41
CA ARG A 73 -3.97 5.16 -11.48
C ARG A 73 -3.65 4.09 -12.53
N ASP A 74 -2.40 4.06 -12.98
CA ASP A 74 -1.91 3.17 -14.03
C ASP A 74 -0.87 2.17 -13.49
N TYR A 75 -1.09 1.72 -12.24
CA TYR A 75 -0.16 0.81 -11.56
C TYR A 75 -0.12 -0.55 -12.23
N ILE A 76 1.02 -0.89 -12.80
CA ILE A 76 1.19 -2.06 -13.67
C ILE A 76 1.71 -3.32 -12.95
N PHE A 77 2.24 -3.17 -11.74
CA PHE A 77 2.81 -4.29 -11.00
C PHE A 77 1.76 -5.31 -10.60
N ARG A 78 1.97 -6.56 -11.00
CA ARG A 78 1.10 -7.69 -10.66
C ARG A 78 1.88 -8.74 -9.88
N THR A 79 1.58 -8.90 -8.61
CA THR A 79 2.19 -9.91 -7.73
C THR A 79 2.08 -11.32 -8.33
N SER A 80 0.95 -11.64 -8.93
CA SER A 80 0.68 -12.96 -9.54
C SER A 80 1.56 -13.29 -10.76
N GLY A 81 2.21 -12.29 -11.36
CA GLY A 81 3.10 -12.48 -12.51
C GLY A 81 4.45 -13.13 -12.16
N PHE A 82 4.79 -13.27 -10.88
CA PHE A 82 6.09 -13.75 -10.43
C PHE A 82 5.96 -15.02 -9.59
N ALA A 83 6.21 -16.20 -10.19
CA ALA A 83 6.03 -17.51 -9.54
C ALA A 83 6.81 -17.65 -8.21
N GLY A 84 8.03 -17.12 -8.15
CA GLY A 84 8.84 -17.12 -6.93
C GLY A 84 8.22 -16.29 -5.81
N LEU A 85 7.69 -15.12 -6.14
CA LEU A 85 6.99 -14.23 -5.19
C LEU A 85 5.68 -14.89 -4.71
N VAL A 86 4.91 -15.49 -5.62
CA VAL A 86 3.68 -16.20 -5.26
C VAL A 86 3.97 -17.35 -4.28
N LYS A 87 5.05 -18.11 -4.51
CA LYS A 87 5.48 -19.17 -3.59
C LYS A 87 5.85 -18.61 -2.21
N HIS A 88 6.60 -17.52 -2.18
CA HIS A 88 6.98 -16.84 -0.94
C HIS A 88 5.76 -16.35 -0.17
N ILE A 89 4.81 -15.69 -0.84
CA ILE A 89 3.58 -15.18 -0.23
C ILE A 89 2.70 -16.33 0.31
N ARG A 90 2.64 -17.48 -0.38
CA ARG A 90 1.97 -18.66 0.13
C ARG A 90 2.59 -19.13 1.45
N GLN A 91 3.92 -19.26 1.49
CA GLN A 91 4.65 -19.66 2.69
C GLN A 91 4.42 -18.65 3.81
N TYR A 92 4.50 -17.36 3.51
CA TYR A 92 4.21 -16.29 4.47
C TYR A 92 2.80 -16.43 5.09
N ALA A 93 1.76 -16.67 4.27
CA ALA A 93 0.40 -16.90 4.78
C ALA A 93 0.30 -18.14 5.68
N GLU A 94 1.06 -19.20 5.39
CA GLU A 94 1.11 -20.43 6.20
C GLU A 94 1.79 -20.15 7.55
N ASP A 95 2.93 -19.48 7.55
CA ASP A 95 3.70 -19.16 8.74
C ASP A 95 2.93 -18.23 9.67
N ILE A 96 2.36 -17.15 9.14
CA ILE A 96 1.53 -16.19 9.91
C ILE A 96 0.29 -16.89 10.50
N THR A 97 -0.37 -17.74 9.71
CA THR A 97 -1.54 -18.49 10.23
C THR A 97 -1.16 -19.31 11.45
N LYS A 98 0.00 -19.96 11.43
CA LYS A 98 0.52 -20.81 12.50
C LYS A 98 1.02 -19.96 13.69
N ASP A 99 1.84 -18.95 13.43
CA ASP A 99 2.49 -18.15 14.48
C ASP A 99 1.48 -17.35 15.31
N PHE A 100 0.43 -16.84 14.67
CA PHE A 100 -0.66 -16.13 15.34
C PHE A 100 -1.83 -17.02 15.72
N ASN A 101 -1.74 -18.32 15.49
CA ASN A 101 -2.75 -19.30 15.85
C ASN A 101 -4.16 -18.88 15.35
N LEU A 102 -4.23 -18.47 14.09
CA LEU A 102 -5.46 -17.91 13.51
C LEU A 102 -6.53 -19.02 13.39
N ALA A 103 -7.67 -18.78 14.03
CA ALA A 103 -8.80 -19.71 13.97
C ALA A 103 -9.53 -19.61 12.61
N LEU A 104 -10.24 -20.66 12.25
CA LEU A 104 -11.16 -20.65 11.10
C LEU A 104 -12.14 -19.48 11.19
N ARG A 105 -12.47 -18.89 10.06
CA ARG A 105 -13.35 -17.72 9.93
C ARG A 105 -12.83 -16.43 10.60
N SER A 106 -11.59 -16.40 11.10
CA SER A 106 -10.94 -15.14 11.48
C SER A 106 -10.93 -14.17 10.30
N LEU A 107 -11.17 -12.89 10.59
CA LEU A 107 -11.06 -11.85 9.55
C LEU A 107 -9.60 -11.44 9.38
N VAL A 108 -9.11 -11.54 8.16
CA VAL A 108 -7.81 -11.03 7.70
C VAL A 108 -8.05 -9.85 6.79
N LEU A 109 -7.43 -8.73 7.13
CA LEU A 109 -7.49 -7.49 6.36
C LEU A 109 -6.11 -7.22 5.74
N GLU A 110 -6.06 -6.96 4.44
CA GLU A 110 -4.82 -6.57 3.75
C GLU A 110 -4.94 -5.15 3.22
N ILE A 111 -3.99 -4.30 3.62
CA ILE A 111 -3.82 -2.94 3.10
C ILE A 111 -2.91 -3.02 1.89
N GLY A 112 -3.20 -2.30 0.81
CA GLY A 112 -2.40 -2.40 -0.41
C GLY A 112 -2.52 -3.74 -1.15
N SER A 113 -3.66 -4.42 -1.00
CA SER A 113 -3.86 -5.83 -1.39
C SER A 113 -3.64 -6.16 -2.88
N ASN A 114 -3.33 -5.19 -3.74
CA ASN A 114 -3.11 -5.40 -5.16
C ASN A 114 -4.22 -6.31 -5.76
N HIS A 115 -3.90 -7.47 -6.32
CA HIS A 115 -4.86 -8.43 -6.89
C HIS A 115 -5.36 -9.47 -5.86
N GLY A 116 -5.11 -9.28 -4.56
CA GLY A 116 -5.53 -10.19 -3.50
C GLY A 116 -4.78 -11.54 -3.48
N THR A 117 -3.55 -11.58 -4.00
CA THR A 117 -2.76 -12.81 -4.05
C THR A 117 -2.51 -13.41 -2.67
N LEU A 118 -2.18 -12.59 -1.67
CA LEU A 118 -1.99 -13.03 -0.29
C LEU A 118 -3.31 -13.46 0.34
N LEU A 119 -4.37 -12.66 0.18
CA LEU A 119 -5.70 -12.97 0.73
C LEU A 119 -6.28 -14.28 0.20
N ARG A 120 -5.96 -14.65 -1.05
CA ARG A 120 -6.38 -15.93 -1.61
C ARG A 120 -5.88 -17.11 -0.76
N PHE A 121 -4.63 -17.05 -0.27
CA PHE A 121 -4.08 -18.14 0.54
C PHE A 121 -4.70 -18.24 1.94
N PHE A 122 -5.11 -17.12 2.52
CA PHE A 122 -5.92 -17.14 3.74
C PHE A 122 -7.33 -17.64 3.48
N LYS A 123 -7.93 -17.30 2.34
CA LYS A 123 -9.25 -17.78 1.96
C LYS A 123 -9.27 -19.30 1.69
N GLU A 124 -8.21 -19.86 1.09
CA GLU A 124 -8.03 -21.30 0.90
C GLU A 124 -8.02 -22.07 2.26
N LYS A 125 -7.80 -21.36 3.39
CA LYS A 125 -7.82 -21.88 4.76
C LYS A 125 -9.10 -21.53 5.53
N ASP A 126 -10.21 -21.28 4.82
CA ASP A 126 -11.51 -20.93 5.40
C ASP A 126 -11.50 -19.65 6.28
N MET A 127 -10.60 -18.73 6.02
CA MET A 127 -10.61 -17.42 6.66
C MET A 127 -11.50 -16.45 5.89
N ARG A 128 -12.08 -15.51 6.62
CA ARG A 128 -12.73 -14.33 6.04
C ARG A 128 -11.64 -13.35 5.62
N VAL A 129 -11.75 -12.80 4.44
CA VAL A 129 -10.73 -11.90 3.90
C VAL A 129 -11.34 -10.62 3.37
N GLN A 130 -10.63 -9.52 3.53
CA GLN A 130 -11.00 -8.23 2.97
C GLN A 130 -9.75 -7.49 2.52
N GLY A 131 -9.67 -7.14 1.25
CA GLY A 131 -8.61 -6.31 0.69
C GLY A 131 -9.01 -4.85 0.64
N ILE A 132 -8.03 -3.98 0.80
CA ILE A 132 -8.14 -2.53 0.64
C ILE A 132 -7.05 -2.08 -0.33
N GLY A 133 -7.41 -1.32 -1.36
CA GLY A 133 -6.43 -0.84 -2.33
C GLY A 133 -6.99 0.29 -3.19
N LEU A 134 -6.08 1.16 -3.65
CA LEU A 134 -6.40 2.34 -4.47
C LEU A 134 -6.65 2.02 -5.93
N ALA A 135 -6.08 0.95 -6.46
CA ALA A 135 -6.18 0.62 -7.88
C ALA A 135 -7.60 0.16 -8.21
N LEU A 136 -8.46 1.10 -8.55
CA LEU A 136 -9.85 0.85 -8.96
C LEU A 136 -9.96 -0.19 -10.09
N ASP A 137 -9.01 -0.20 -11.01
CA ASP A 137 -8.98 -1.16 -12.12
C ASP A 137 -8.56 -2.56 -11.66
N ILE A 138 -7.70 -2.65 -10.66
CA ILE A 138 -7.32 -3.92 -10.04
C ILE A 138 -8.51 -4.53 -9.29
N ALA A 139 -9.24 -3.72 -8.53
CA ALA A 139 -10.46 -4.17 -7.85
C ALA A 139 -11.54 -4.65 -8.84
N ARG A 140 -11.62 -4.05 -10.03
CA ARG A 140 -12.53 -4.47 -11.12
C ARG A 140 -12.07 -5.72 -11.86
N GLN A 141 -10.76 -5.96 -11.95
CA GLN A 141 -10.15 -7.13 -12.60
C GLN A 141 -10.00 -8.35 -11.66
N ALA A 142 -10.40 -8.22 -10.40
CA ALA A 142 -10.33 -9.29 -9.41
C ALA A 142 -11.49 -10.35 -9.42
N PRO A 143 -12.37 -10.44 -10.45
CA PRO A 143 -13.41 -11.48 -10.48
C PRO A 143 -12.83 -12.89 -10.43
N GLU A 144 -11.62 -13.12 -10.93
CA GLU A 144 -10.99 -14.44 -10.95
C GLU A 144 -10.62 -14.98 -9.57
N SER A 145 -10.37 -14.11 -8.58
CA SER A 145 -9.98 -14.53 -7.22
C SER A 145 -11.15 -14.60 -6.24
N ALA A 146 -12.31 -14.00 -6.58
CA ALA A 146 -13.46 -13.84 -5.67
C ALA A 146 -13.06 -13.25 -4.29
N ILE A 147 -12.00 -12.43 -4.26
CA ILE A 147 -11.57 -11.71 -3.06
C ILE A 147 -12.36 -10.40 -2.96
N PRO A 148 -13.05 -10.12 -1.85
CA PRO A 148 -13.72 -8.85 -1.66
C PRO A 148 -12.70 -7.72 -1.52
N MET A 149 -12.82 -6.70 -2.38
CA MET A 149 -11.90 -5.57 -2.46
C MET A 149 -12.65 -4.26 -2.20
N LEU A 150 -12.09 -3.41 -1.36
CA LEU A 150 -12.58 -2.06 -1.13
C LEU A 150 -11.63 -1.05 -1.78
N PRO A 151 -12.12 -0.27 -2.76
CA PRO A 151 -11.31 0.74 -3.43
C PRO A 151 -11.21 1.99 -2.54
N ALA A 152 -10.24 2.03 -1.65
CA ALA A 152 -10.06 3.14 -0.73
C ALA A 152 -8.61 3.35 -0.31
N LEU A 153 -8.29 4.60 0.04
CA LEU A 153 -7.13 4.92 0.89
C LEU A 153 -7.48 4.59 2.34
N VAL A 154 -6.52 4.05 3.06
CA VAL A 154 -6.70 3.78 4.50
C VAL A 154 -6.69 5.11 5.26
N ALA A 155 -7.84 5.48 5.79
CA ALA A 155 -8.04 6.59 6.70
C ALA A 155 -8.81 6.10 7.94
N SER A 156 -8.70 6.81 9.06
CA SER A 156 -9.33 6.42 10.34
C SER A 156 -10.84 6.16 10.21
N GLU A 157 -11.55 7.00 9.46
CA GLU A 157 -12.98 6.87 9.20
C GLU A 157 -13.33 5.62 8.42
N PHE A 158 -12.46 5.25 7.47
CA PHE A 158 -12.62 4.06 6.67
C PHE A 158 -12.41 2.79 7.49
N VAL A 159 -11.39 2.77 8.36
CA VAL A 159 -11.14 1.65 9.28
C VAL A 159 -12.33 1.42 10.21
N ALA A 160 -12.91 2.51 10.75
CA ALA A 160 -14.10 2.42 11.59
C ALA A 160 -15.28 1.76 10.85
N LYS A 161 -15.51 2.15 9.60
CA LYS A 161 -16.57 1.55 8.75
C LYS A 161 -16.30 0.07 8.49
N VAL A 162 -15.08 -0.32 8.15
CA VAL A 162 -14.73 -1.74 7.94
C VAL A 162 -14.98 -2.56 9.21
N CYS A 163 -14.64 -2.01 10.39
CA CYS A 163 -14.91 -2.68 11.67
C CYS A 163 -16.41 -2.81 11.95
N GLN A 164 -17.24 -1.84 11.57
CA GLN A 164 -18.71 -1.92 11.71
C GLN A 164 -19.32 -2.99 10.79
N ASP A 165 -18.87 -3.05 9.53
CA ASP A 165 -19.45 -3.92 8.51
C ASP A 165 -19.00 -5.38 8.65
N HIS A 166 -17.76 -5.60 9.08
CA HIS A 166 -17.09 -6.92 9.09
C HIS A 166 -16.70 -7.42 10.47
N GLY A 167 -16.77 -6.58 11.49
CA GLY A 167 -16.23 -6.84 12.83
C GLY A 167 -14.71 -6.60 12.90
N PRO A 168 -14.10 -6.79 14.09
CA PRO A 168 -12.67 -6.57 14.27
C PRO A 168 -11.84 -7.62 13.50
N ALA A 169 -10.83 -7.15 12.77
CA ALA A 169 -9.85 -8.02 12.14
C ALA A 169 -8.99 -8.71 13.21
N LYS A 170 -8.69 -9.98 13.01
CA LYS A 170 -7.73 -10.74 13.83
C LYS A 170 -6.30 -10.55 13.34
N LEU A 171 -6.15 -10.25 12.07
CA LEU A 171 -4.87 -9.96 11.43
C LEU A 171 -5.05 -8.80 10.45
N VAL A 172 -4.11 -7.87 10.51
CA VAL A 172 -3.94 -6.82 9.49
C VAL A 172 -2.55 -6.99 8.92
N VAL A 173 -2.44 -7.05 7.60
CA VAL A 173 -1.17 -7.13 6.86
C VAL A 173 -1.09 -5.98 5.85
N ASP A 174 0.15 -5.56 5.50
CA ASP A 174 0.45 -4.50 4.55
C ASP A 174 1.65 -4.91 3.70
#